data_fa402e8f3286ee5c32d265254446748b
#
_entry.id   fa402e8f3286ee5c32d265254446748b
#
_cell.length_a   1.000
_cell.length_b   1.000
_cell.length_c   1.000
_cell.angle_alpha   90.00
_cell.angle_beta   90.00
_cell.angle_gamma   90.00
#
_symmetry.space_group_name_H-M   'P 1'
#
loop_
_entity.id
_entity.type
_entity.pdbx_description
1 polymer ?
#
loop_
_entity_poly.entity_id
_entity_poly.type
_entity_poly.pdbx_seq_one_letter_code
_entity_poly.pdbx_strand_id
1 'polypeptide(L)'
;MKKSLTVCSVVLFAFTAWAQGPQGRGGPGFERGFRFGAEARTPVTGAPYTAVESTQFQQTLAGGNQITRTEQTKVSRDSSGRVRMERTVTPPGAATPLVEVSIFDPVARTVSELHPSTLKATTMTLPPAKESSAGEARSHTRPANSNVQRATENLGTQTVNGVAATGTRMTETIAAGAVGNAQAIQVVREVWESVELKVPVQIKSTDPRFGTSVMNLTSIVTAEPDAALFVVPSNYTVTPRTFGGPRGMHREPAAQ
;
A
#
# COMPACT_ATOMS: atom_id res chain seq x y z
N MET A 1 16.37 54.71 -53.75
CA MET A 1 16.65 53.32 -53.40
C MET A 1 16.19 53.08 -51.92
N LYS A 2 14.99 52.54 -51.71
CA LYS A 2 14.45 52.26 -50.38
C LYS A 2 14.71 50.77 -50.05
N LYS A 3 15.52 50.49 -49.03
CA LYS A 3 15.77 49.14 -48.55
C LYS A 3 14.69 48.80 -47.52
N SER A 4 13.87 47.80 -47.82
CA SER A 4 12.87 47.24 -46.96
C SER A 4 13.52 46.20 -46.00
N LEU A 5 13.40 46.39 -44.72
CA LEU A 5 13.90 45.47 -43.69
C LEU A 5 12.73 44.59 -43.27
N THR A 6 12.79 43.33 -43.66
CA THR A 6 11.80 42.31 -43.23
C THR A 6 12.20 41.77 -41.87
N VAL A 7 11.40 42.08 -40.84
CA VAL A 7 11.56 41.52 -39.48
C VAL A 7 10.85 40.18 -39.45
N CYS A 8 11.62 39.12 -39.27
CA CYS A 8 11.11 37.75 -39.09
C CYS A 8 10.85 37.55 -37.60
N SER A 9 9.57 37.59 -37.17
CA SER A 9 9.16 37.31 -35.81
C SER A 9 9.14 35.78 -35.59
N VAL A 10 10.09 35.28 -34.82
CA VAL A 10 10.10 33.89 -34.33
C VAL A 10 9.17 33.82 -33.11
N VAL A 11 8.01 33.19 -33.29
CA VAL A 11 7.11 32.88 -32.19
C VAL A 11 7.58 31.59 -31.51
N LEU A 12 8.19 31.72 -30.33
CA LEU A 12 8.50 30.59 -29.47
C LEU A 12 7.20 30.09 -28.83
N PHE A 13 6.69 28.94 -29.26
CA PHE A 13 5.69 28.20 -28.54
C PHE A 13 6.36 27.46 -27.38
N ALA A 14 6.17 27.93 -26.15
CA ALA A 14 6.51 27.21 -24.94
C ALA A 14 5.48 26.09 -24.75
N PHE A 15 5.85 24.88 -25.13
CA PHE A 15 5.09 23.68 -24.72
C PHE A 15 5.34 23.41 -23.23
N THR A 16 4.43 23.85 -22.39
CA THR A 16 4.35 23.34 -21.01
C THR A 16 3.78 21.92 -21.06
N ALA A 17 4.67 20.95 -21.18
CA ALA A 17 4.31 19.53 -21.02
C ALA A 17 3.97 19.29 -19.55
N TRP A 18 2.70 19.23 -19.22
CA TRP A 18 2.21 18.69 -17.97
C TRP A 18 2.38 17.17 -18.04
N ALA A 19 3.50 16.69 -17.53
CA ALA A 19 3.69 15.27 -17.29
C ALA A 19 2.87 14.84 -16.07
N GLN A 20 1.54 14.74 -16.24
CA GLN A 20 0.72 13.95 -15.34
C GLN A 20 0.93 12.48 -15.73
N GLY A 21 1.90 11.84 -15.10
CA GLY A 21 2.04 10.40 -15.18
C GLY A 21 0.75 9.73 -14.69
N PRO A 22 0.32 8.62 -15.33
CA PRO A 22 -0.84 7.89 -14.86
C PRO A 22 -0.58 7.48 -13.41
N GLN A 23 -1.45 7.89 -12.49
CA GLN A 23 -1.45 7.41 -11.11
C GLN A 23 -1.78 5.93 -11.15
N GLY A 24 -0.74 5.10 -11.30
CA GLY A 24 -0.85 3.66 -11.31
C GLY A 24 -1.37 3.18 -9.94
N ARG A 25 -2.44 2.41 -9.98
CA ARG A 25 -3.07 1.74 -8.83
C ARG A 25 -2.18 0.68 -8.16
N GLY A 26 -0.88 0.75 -8.25
CA GLY A 26 0.08 -0.24 -7.77
C GLY A 26 1.31 0.31 -7.05
N GLY A 27 1.30 1.56 -6.58
CA GLY A 27 2.40 2.11 -5.80
C GLY A 27 2.47 1.53 -4.37
N PRO A 28 3.59 1.73 -3.63
CA PRO A 28 3.80 1.19 -2.27
C PRO A 28 2.68 1.48 -1.27
N GLY A 29 1.87 2.52 -1.50
CA GLY A 29 0.71 2.84 -0.68
C GLY A 29 -0.50 1.93 -0.88
N PHE A 30 -0.58 1.20 -2.02
CA PHE A 30 -1.69 0.31 -2.32
C PHE A 30 -1.65 -0.97 -1.47
N GLU A 31 -0.48 -1.53 -1.24
CA GLU A 31 -0.32 -2.77 -0.45
C GLU A 31 -0.67 -2.54 1.03
N ARG A 32 -0.39 -1.36 1.55
CA ARG A 32 -0.74 -0.97 2.92
C ARG A 32 -2.25 -0.83 3.12
N GLY A 33 -2.94 -0.12 2.24
CA GLY A 33 -4.39 -0.01 2.27
C GLY A 33 -5.09 -1.36 2.05
N PHE A 34 -4.44 -2.27 1.32
CA PHE A 34 -4.92 -3.63 1.10
C PHE A 34 -4.84 -4.48 2.37
N ARG A 35 -3.75 -4.38 3.15
CA ARG A 35 -3.55 -5.17 4.37
C ARG A 35 -4.59 -4.81 5.44
N PHE A 36 -4.72 -3.55 5.83
CA PHE A 36 -5.77 -3.12 6.73
C PHE A 36 -7.17 -3.38 6.18
N GLY A 37 -7.38 -3.19 4.88
CA GLY A 37 -8.66 -3.46 4.24
C GLY A 37 -9.05 -4.94 4.26
N ALA A 38 -8.10 -5.85 4.14
CA ALA A 38 -8.34 -7.29 4.21
C ALA A 38 -8.62 -7.73 5.66
N GLU A 39 -7.79 -7.33 6.62
CA GLU A 39 -7.95 -7.65 8.05
C GLU A 39 -9.21 -6.99 8.64
N ALA A 40 -9.59 -5.79 8.19
CA ALA A 40 -10.83 -5.15 8.59
C ALA A 40 -12.09 -5.91 8.12
N ARG A 41 -11.99 -6.66 7.04
CA ARG A 41 -13.09 -7.48 6.51
C ARG A 41 -13.17 -8.85 7.19
N THR A 42 -12.01 -9.45 7.46
CA THR A 42 -11.92 -10.79 8.04
C THR A 42 -10.76 -10.81 9.03
N PRO A 43 -10.99 -10.40 10.29
CA PRO A 43 -9.95 -10.42 11.31
C PRO A 43 -9.41 -11.84 11.52
N VAL A 44 -8.10 -11.97 11.64
CA VAL A 44 -7.44 -13.24 11.95
C VAL A 44 -7.19 -13.30 13.45
N THR A 45 -7.90 -14.18 14.13
CA THR A 45 -7.76 -14.43 15.58
C THR A 45 -6.97 -15.70 15.86
N GLY A 46 -6.42 -15.85 17.07
CA GLY A 46 -5.73 -17.05 17.54
C GLY A 46 -4.36 -17.30 16.86
N ALA A 47 -3.81 -16.30 16.19
CA ALA A 47 -2.50 -16.42 15.52
C ALA A 47 -1.63 -15.17 15.82
N PRO A 48 -1.23 -14.99 17.11
CA PRO A 48 -0.44 -13.83 17.52
C PRO A 48 0.98 -13.90 16.96
N TYR A 49 1.54 -12.73 16.64
CA TYR A 49 2.95 -12.61 16.23
C TYR A 49 3.46 -11.19 16.34
N THR A 50 4.78 -11.07 16.39
CA THR A 50 5.51 -9.84 16.06
C THR A 50 6.47 -10.12 14.91
N ALA A 51 6.71 -9.12 14.06
CA ALA A 51 7.61 -9.26 12.92
C ALA A 51 8.09 -7.89 12.42
N VAL A 52 9.08 -7.92 11.53
CA VAL A 52 9.50 -6.77 10.72
C VAL A 52 9.13 -7.04 9.27
N GLU A 53 8.26 -6.20 8.73
CA GLU A 53 7.97 -6.16 7.30
C GLU A 53 8.98 -5.23 6.62
N SER A 54 9.74 -5.77 5.68
CA SER A 54 10.68 -5.01 4.85
C SER A 54 10.21 -5.05 3.41
N THR A 55 9.98 -3.89 2.82
CA THR A 55 9.63 -3.75 1.40
C THR A 55 10.74 -3.06 0.66
N GLN A 56 11.33 -3.74 -0.31
CA GLN A 56 12.31 -3.19 -1.23
C GLN A 56 11.68 -2.96 -2.59
N PHE A 57 11.83 -1.77 -3.11
CA PHE A 57 11.43 -1.40 -4.46
C PHE A 57 12.66 -1.09 -5.29
N GLN A 58 12.70 -1.60 -6.52
CA GLN A 58 13.78 -1.35 -7.49
C GLN A 58 13.19 -1.06 -8.87
N GLN A 59 13.63 0.05 -9.46
CA GLN A 59 13.27 0.43 -10.82
C GLN A 59 14.53 0.81 -11.59
N THR A 60 14.67 0.28 -12.80
CA THR A 60 15.72 0.67 -13.74
C THR A 60 15.13 1.64 -14.76
N LEU A 61 15.72 2.84 -14.85
CA LEU A 61 15.32 3.86 -15.80
C LEU A 61 16.03 3.68 -17.14
N ALA A 62 15.56 4.40 -18.16
CA ALA A 62 16.28 4.51 -19.43
C ALA A 62 17.72 4.99 -19.17
N GLY A 63 18.71 4.36 -19.82
CA GLY A 63 20.13 4.63 -19.56
C GLY A 63 20.75 3.87 -18.40
N GLY A 64 20.03 2.92 -17.76
CA GLY A 64 20.57 2.02 -16.75
C GLY A 64 20.63 2.59 -15.33
N ASN A 65 20.18 3.83 -15.10
CA ASN A 65 20.09 4.38 -13.75
C ASN A 65 19.05 3.62 -12.92
N GLN A 66 19.36 3.33 -11.65
CA GLN A 66 18.49 2.57 -10.76
C GLN A 66 17.97 3.43 -9.60
N ILE A 67 16.68 3.29 -9.34
CA ILE A 67 16.03 3.82 -8.14
C ILE A 67 15.76 2.65 -7.21
N THR A 68 16.35 2.69 -6.01
CA THR A 68 16.09 1.70 -4.96
C THR A 68 15.52 2.41 -3.74
N ARG A 69 14.45 1.84 -3.16
CA ARG A 69 13.84 2.30 -1.91
C ARG A 69 13.61 1.11 -1.01
N THR A 70 13.86 1.29 0.28
CA THR A 70 13.57 0.27 1.29
C THR A 70 12.74 0.92 2.39
N GLU A 71 11.63 0.28 2.72
CA GLU A 71 10.75 0.67 3.83
C GLU A 71 10.71 -0.47 4.84
N GLN A 72 10.65 -0.13 6.13
CA GLN A 72 10.50 -1.10 7.19
C GLN A 72 9.32 -0.71 8.08
N THR A 73 8.54 -1.72 8.48
CA THR A 73 7.40 -1.57 9.37
C THR A 73 7.47 -2.67 10.42
N LYS A 74 7.45 -2.31 11.71
CA LYS A 74 7.21 -3.29 12.76
C LYS A 74 5.74 -3.62 12.79
N VAL A 75 5.41 -4.90 12.84
CA VAL A 75 4.03 -5.40 12.86
C VAL A 75 3.86 -6.26 14.10
N SER A 76 2.77 -6.04 14.82
CA SER A 76 2.33 -6.88 15.93
C SER A 76 0.86 -7.21 15.76
N ARG A 77 0.49 -8.47 15.96
CA ARG A 77 -0.91 -8.92 16.03
C ARG A 77 -1.09 -9.77 17.27
N ASP A 78 -2.13 -9.50 18.04
CA ASP A 78 -2.49 -10.31 19.20
C ASP A 78 -3.49 -11.43 18.86
N SER A 79 -3.79 -12.27 19.83
CA SER A 79 -4.75 -13.37 19.68
C SER A 79 -6.20 -12.91 19.43
N SER A 80 -6.55 -11.67 19.80
CA SER A 80 -7.84 -11.05 19.50
C SER A 80 -7.93 -10.53 18.06
N GLY A 81 -6.83 -10.54 17.31
CA GLY A 81 -6.74 -10.01 15.96
C GLY A 81 -6.53 -8.50 15.90
N ARG A 82 -6.17 -7.83 17.02
CA ARG A 82 -5.74 -6.44 16.99
C ARG A 82 -4.37 -6.37 16.31
N VAL A 83 -4.18 -5.37 15.47
CA VAL A 83 -2.93 -5.19 14.71
C VAL A 83 -2.36 -3.82 14.97
N ARG A 84 -1.06 -3.77 15.31
CA ARG A 84 -0.28 -2.55 15.37
C ARG A 84 0.78 -2.56 14.29
N MET A 85 0.91 -1.47 13.57
CA MET A 85 1.97 -1.20 12.61
C MET A 85 2.71 0.06 13.00
N GLU A 86 4.04 -0.01 13.08
CA GLU A 86 4.91 1.10 13.41
C GLU A 86 5.91 1.31 12.30
N ARG A 87 5.91 2.46 11.70
CA ARG A 87 6.72 2.83 10.55
C ARG A 87 7.50 4.11 10.81
N THR A 88 8.76 4.10 10.41
CA THR A 88 9.59 5.31 10.35
C THR A 88 9.59 5.84 8.92
N VAL A 89 9.18 7.09 8.74
CA VAL A 89 9.17 7.79 7.45
C VAL A 89 10.03 9.04 7.52
N THR A 90 10.77 9.30 6.46
CA THR A 90 11.50 10.58 6.30
C THR A 90 10.82 11.35 5.18
N PRO A 91 9.99 12.38 5.50
CA PRO A 91 9.37 13.20 4.47
C PRO A 91 10.43 13.91 3.62
N PRO A 92 10.16 14.16 2.34
CA PRO A 92 11.08 14.93 1.50
C PRO A 92 11.40 16.29 2.12
N GLY A 93 12.71 16.59 2.26
CA GLY A 93 13.19 17.84 2.87
C GLY A 93 13.20 17.87 4.41
N ALA A 94 12.73 16.83 5.08
CA ALA A 94 12.81 16.75 6.54
C ALA A 94 14.18 16.18 6.98
N ALA A 95 14.81 16.82 7.96
CA ALA A 95 16.07 16.36 8.55
C ALA A 95 15.85 15.21 9.56
N THR A 96 14.64 15.07 10.10
CA THR A 96 14.34 14.11 11.17
C THR A 96 13.26 13.12 10.69
N PRO A 97 13.50 11.82 10.86
CA PRO A 97 12.48 10.81 10.60
C PRO A 97 11.29 10.96 11.55
N LEU A 98 10.10 10.67 11.05
CA LEU A 98 8.87 10.62 11.84
C LEU A 98 8.45 9.18 12.03
N VAL A 99 7.98 8.87 13.23
CA VAL A 99 7.35 7.58 13.52
C VAL A 99 5.85 7.74 13.40
N GLU A 100 5.24 6.89 12.57
CA GLU A 100 3.80 6.75 12.42
C GLU A 100 3.37 5.40 12.98
N VAL A 101 2.35 5.40 13.80
CA VAL A 101 1.79 4.18 14.38
C VAL A 101 0.32 4.08 13.99
N SER A 102 -0.07 2.92 13.49
CA SER A 102 -1.49 2.61 13.23
C SER A 102 -1.90 1.41 14.07
N ILE A 103 -3.03 1.51 14.75
CA ILE A 103 -3.62 0.42 15.53
C ILE A 103 -5.00 0.12 14.94
N PHE A 104 -5.22 -1.12 14.52
CA PHE A 104 -6.51 -1.64 14.13
C PHE A 104 -7.05 -2.54 15.24
N ASP A 105 -8.25 -2.25 15.72
CA ASP A 105 -8.96 -3.08 16.69
C ASP A 105 -10.26 -3.62 16.05
N PRO A 106 -10.31 -4.91 15.71
CA PRO A 106 -11.50 -5.51 15.11
C PRO A 106 -12.65 -5.66 16.10
N VAL A 107 -12.38 -5.73 17.41
CA VAL A 107 -13.38 -5.88 18.46
C VAL A 107 -14.09 -4.54 18.70
N ALA A 108 -13.31 -3.49 18.94
CA ALA A 108 -13.83 -2.13 19.08
C ALA A 108 -14.23 -1.52 17.73
N ARG A 109 -13.83 -2.14 16.63
CA ARG A 109 -14.03 -1.67 15.25
C ARG A 109 -13.47 -0.26 15.03
N THR A 110 -12.24 -0.05 15.50
CA THR A 110 -11.57 1.23 15.39
C THR A 110 -10.25 1.12 14.65
N VAL A 111 -9.87 2.22 14.01
CA VAL A 111 -8.51 2.45 13.52
C VAL A 111 -8.00 3.71 14.19
N SER A 112 -6.88 3.61 14.88
CA SER A 112 -6.20 4.74 15.51
C SER A 112 -4.88 5.00 14.81
N GLU A 113 -4.66 6.24 14.39
CA GLU A 113 -3.40 6.73 13.84
C GLU A 113 -2.74 7.62 14.88
N LEU A 114 -1.53 7.27 15.30
CA LEU A 114 -0.78 7.95 16.34
C LEU A 114 0.45 8.64 15.75
N HIS A 115 0.71 9.84 16.21
CA HIS A 115 1.90 10.63 15.89
C HIS A 115 2.71 10.87 17.18
N PRO A 116 3.67 10.00 17.50
CA PRO A 116 4.44 10.06 18.77
C PRO A 116 5.17 11.40 19.00
N SER A 117 5.66 12.03 17.92
CA SER A 117 6.37 13.30 17.99
C SER A 117 5.52 14.47 18.51
N THR A 118 4.19 14.38 18.35
CA THR A 118 3.26 15.45 18.76
C THR A 118 2.28 14.99 19.84
N LEU A 119 2.33 13.73 20.26
CA LEU A 119 1.40 13.08 21.18
C LEU A 119 -0.07 13.28 20.76
N LYS A 120 -0.32 13.24 19.47
CA LYS A 120 -1.67 13.31 18.88
C LYS A 120 -2.07 11.98 18.31
N ALA A 121 -3.33 11.62 18.49
CA ALA A 121 -3.93 10.45 17.86
C ALA A 121 -5.25 10.82 17.19
N THR A 122 -5.55 10.17 16.08
CA THR A 122 -6.86 10.24 15.43
C THR A 122 -7.48 8.85 15.47
N THR A 123 -8.67 8.72 16.05
CA THR A 123 -9.38 7.45 16.11
C THR A 123 -10.64 7.51 15.26
N MET A 124 -10.77 6.55 14.35
CA MET A 124 -11.91 6.41 13.45
C MET A 124 -12.66 5.12 13.78
N THR A 125 -13.97 5.23 13.99
CA THR A 125 -14.85 4.06 14.10
C THR A 125 -15.24 3.58 12.71
N LEU A 126 -15.02 2.30 12.45
CA LEU A 126 -15.40 1.67 11.19
C LEU A 126 -16.92 1.38 11.18
N PRO A 127 -17.56 1.56 10.03
CA PRO A 127 -18.97 1.20 9.89
C PRO A 127 -19.17 -0.30 10.20
N PRO A 128 -20.38 -0.71 10.65
CA PRO A 128 -20.67 -2.12 10.83
C PRO A 128 -20.28 -2.91 9.60
N ALA A 129 -19.66 -4.08 9.78
CA ALA A 129 -19.48 -4.98 8.65
C ALA A 129 -20.86 -5.15 8.04
N LYS A 130 -21.07 -4.71 6.80
CA LYS A 130 -22.24 -5.15 6.07
C LYS A 130 -22.17 -6.66 6.13
N GLU A 131 -23.13 -7.30 6.77
CA GLU A 131 -23.35 -8.72 6.56
C GLU A 131 -23.41 -8.84 5.05
N SER A 132 -22.36 -9.37 4.46
CA SER A 132 -22.43 -9.83 3.09
C SER A 132 -23.47 -10.94 3.17
N SER A 133 -24.71 -10.59 2.80
CA SER A 133 -25.72 -11.59 2.51
C SER A 133 -24.99 -12.59 1.62
N ALA A 134 -24.85 -13.82 2.15
CA ALA A 134 -24.19 -14.94 1.48
C ALA A 134 -25.00 -15.31 0.23
N GLY A 135 -25.02 -14.47 -0.77
CA GLY A 135 -25.82 -14.56 -1.99
C GLY A 135 -25.43 -13.57 -3.06
N GLU A 136 -24.82 -12.45 -2.67
CA GLU A 136 -24.30 -11.51 -3.65
C GLU A 136 -22.78 -11.29 -3.43
N ALA A 137 -21.96 -12.35 -3.67
CA ALA A 137 -20.73 -12.09 -4.35
C ALA A 137 -21.16 -11.36 -5.63
N ARG A 138 -21.26 -10.03 -5.59
CA ARG A 138 -21.21 -9.24 -6.79
C ARG A 138 -19.86 -9.60 -7.39
N SER A 139 -19.87 -10.67 -8.18
CA SER A 139 -18.97 -10.84 -9.27
C SER A 139 -19.07 -9.50 -10.00
N HIS A 140 -18.22 -8.54 -9.60
CA HIS A 140 -17.81 -7.53 -10.53
C HIS A 140 -17.03 -8.32 -11.57
N THR A 141 -17.77 -9.04 -12.39
CA THR A 141 -17.32 -9.45 -13.70
C THR A 141 -17.09 -8.12 -14.39
N ARG A 142 -15.96 -7.51 -14.02
CA ARG A 142 -15.34 -6.48 -14.84
C ARG A 142 -15.36 -7.12 -16.21
N PRO A 143 -16.07 -6.54 -17.21
CA PRO A 143 -16.19 -7.16 -18.52
C PRO A 143 -14.79 -7.64 -18.85
N ALA A 144 -14.67 -8.92 -19.19
CA ALA A 144 -13.37 -9.54 -19.47
C ALA A 144 -12.74 -8.64 -20.52
N ASN A 145 -11.82 -7.78 -20.08
CA ASN A 145 -11.11 -6.92 -21.01
C ASN A 145 -10.33 -7.93 -21.86
N SER A 146 -10.79 -8.18 -23.07
CA SER A 146 -10.22 -9.16 -23.99
C SER A 146 -8.71 -8.95 -24.19
N ASN A 147 -8.22 -7.78 -23.81
CA ASN A 147 -6.84 -7.36 -23.91
C ASN A 147 -5.99 -7.72 -22.67
N VAL A 148 -6.56 -8.36 -21.64
CA VAL A 148 -5.84 -8.72 -20.41
C VAL A 148 -6.17 -10.18 -20.08
N GLN A 149 -5.17 -11.04 -20.20
CA GLN A 149 -5.26 -12.45 -19.80
C GLN A 149 -4.66 -12.61 -18.39
N ARG A 150 -5.27 -13.49 -17.58
CA ARG A 150 -4.80 -13.82 -16.23
C ARG A 150 -4.62 -15.31 -16.09
N ALA A 151 -3.47 -15.68 -15.53
CA ALA A 151 -3.16 -17.05 -15.15
C ALA A 151 -2.78 -17.10 -13.69
N THR A 152 -3.18 -18.17 -13.00
CA THR A 152 -2.82 -18.44 -11.61
C THR A 152 -2.19 -19.81 -11.53
N GLU A 153 -1.04 -19.89 -10.86
CA GLU A 153 -0.26 -21.11 -10.66
C GLU A 153 -0.06 -21.33 -9.16
N ASN A 154 -0.25 -22.56 -8.72
CA ASN A 154 0.09 -22.98 -7.36
C ASN A 154 1.57 -23.40 -7.34
N LEU A 155 2.36 -22.76 -6.49
CA LEU A 155 3.80 -23.00 -6.35
C LEU A 155 4.11 -24.06 -5.27
N GLY A 156 3.09 -24.65 -4.66
CA GLY A 156 3.24 -25.61 -3.57
C GLY A 156 3.55 -24.96 -2.22
N THR A 157 4.14 -25.74 -1.31
CA THR A 157 4.46 -25.31 0.05
C THR A 157 5.96 -25.40 0.29
N GLN A 158 6.53 -24.36 0.90
CA GLN A 158 7.94 -24.32 1.31
C GLN A 158 8.12 -23.50 2.59
N THR A 159 9.30 -23.58 3.19
CA THR A 159 9.66 -22.69 4.31
C THR A 159 10.15 -21.36 3.75
N VAL A 160 9.49 -20.27 4.15
CA VAL A 160 9.84 -18.89 3.79
C VAL A 160 10.02 -18.07 5.06
N ASN A 161 11.17 -17.44 5.23
CA ASN A 161 11.49 -16.62 6.40
C ASN A 161 11.26 -17.34 7.75
N GLY A 162 11.50 -18.66 7.78
CA GLY A 162 11.41 -19.50 8.97
C GLY A 162 10.02 -20.10 9.26
N VAL A 163 9.01 -19.85 8.42
CA VAL A 163 7.66 -20.39 8.59
C VAL A 163 7.18 -21.14 7.34
N ALA A 164 6.32 -22.14 7.52
CA ALA A 164 5.68 -22.87 6.42
C ALA A 164 4.72 -21.94 5.67
N ALA A 165 4.87 -21.85 4.36
CA ALA A 165 4.06 -20.99 3.51
C ALA A 165 3.66 -21.68 2.21
N THR A 166 2.45 -21.38 1.74
CA THR A 166 1.94 -21.82 0.44
C THR A 166 2.08 -20.70 -0.57
N GLY A 167 2.64 -21.03 -1.74
CA GLY A 167 2.93 -20.07 -2.81
C GLY A 167 1.86 -20.05 -3.90
N THR A 168 1.56 -18.86 -4.36
CA THR A 168 0.70 -18.64 -5.54
C THR A 168 1.35 -17.60 -6.43
N ARG A 169 1.47 -17.91 -7.75
CA ARG A 169 1.90 -16.95 -8.76
C ARG A 169 0.71 -16.53 -9.61
N MET A 170 0.51 -15.24 -9.75
CA MET A 170 -0.45 -14.63 -10.66
C MET A 170 0.31 -13.93 -11.78
N THR A 171 -0.02 -14.25 -13.03
CA THR A 171 0.52 -13.59 -14.22
C THR A 171 -0.61 -12.88 -14.94
N GLU A 172 -0.46 -11.59 -15.13
CA GLU A 172 -1.36 -10.77 -15.94
C GLU A 172 -0.62 -10.40 -17.23
N THR A 173 -1.14 -10.81 -18.38
CA THR A 173 -0.61 -10.48 -19.70
C THR A 173 -1.50 -9.43 -20.36
N ILE A 174 -0.96 -8.25 -20.56
CA ILE A 174 -1.59 -7.13 -21.27
C ILE A 174 -1.20 -7.25 -22.73
N ALA A 175 -2.16 -7.44 -23.62
CA ALA A 175 -1.91 -7.63 -25.05
C ALA A 175 -1.21 -6.42 -25.69
N ALA A 176 -0.50 -6.63 -26.79
CA ALA A 176 0.04 -5.56 -27.59
C ALA A 176 -1.07 -4.59 -28.03
N GLY A 177 -0.80 -3.30 -27.99
CA GLY A 177 -1.74 -2.22 -28.32
C GLY A 177 -2.76 -1.88 -27.23
N ALA A 178 -2.94 -2.72 -26.19
CA ALA A 178 -3.99 -2.54 -25.20
C ALA A 178 -3.87 -1.26 -24.35
N VAL A 179 -2.65 -0.80 -24.13
CA VAL A 179 -2.31 0.44 -23.40
C VAL A 179 -1.29 1.29 -24.17
N GLY A 180 -1.22 1.14 -25.51
CA GLY A 180 -0.24 1.82 -26.37
C GLY A 180 1.12 1.10 -26.44
N ASN A 181 1.22 -0.12 -25.91
CA ASN A 181 2.42 -0.94 -25.91
C ASN A 181 2.61 -1.65 -27.26
N ALA A 182 3.83 -1.66 -27.79
CA ALA A 182 4.15 -2.35 -29.05
C ALA A 182 4.17 -3.88 -28.91
N GLN A 183 4.50 -4.39 -27.71
CA GLN A 183 4.57 -5.81 -27.38
C GLN A 183 3.74 -6.11 -26.13
N ALA A 184 3.35 -7.38 -25.94
CA ALA A 184 2.65 -7.79 -24.73
C ALA A 184 3.49 -7.53 -23.49
N ILE A 185 2.84 -7.08 -22.40
CA ILE A 185 3.47 -6.81 -21.12
C ILE A 185 3.01 -7.88 -20.12
N GLN A 186 3.94 -8.55 -19.48
CA GLN A 186 3.66 -9.48 -18.40
C GLN A 186 3.92 -8.83 -17.04
N VAL A 187 2.89 -8.82 -16.19
CA VAL A 187 2.98 -8.44 -14.78
C VAL A 187 2.88 -9.71 -13.95
N VAL A 188 3.89 -9.98 -13.14
CA VAL A 188 3.96 -11.20 -12.33
C VAL A 188 3.90 -10.83 -10.85
N ARG A 189 3.04 -11.52 -10.10
CA ARG A 189 2.95 -11.39 -8.64
C ARG A 189 3.03 -12.77 -8.02
N GLU A 190 4.00 -12.97 -7.12
CA GLU A 190 4.14 -14.16 -6.30
C GLU A 190 3.81 -13.80 -4.85
N VAL A 191 2.98 -14.62 -4.22
CA VAL A 191 2.57 -14.45 -2.82
C VAL A 191 2.83 -15.77 -2.10
N TRP A 192 3.60 -15.69 -1.03
CA TRP A 192 3.82 -16.79 -0.10
C TRP A 192 3.11 -16.46 1.19
N GLU A 193 2.05 -17.20 1.50
CA GLU A 193 1.21 -16.99 2.68
C GLU A 193 1.50 -18.05 3.74
N SER A 194 1.76 -17.61 4.99
CA SER A 194 1.96 -18.53 6.10
C SER A 194 0.66 -19.27 6.41
N VAL A 195 0.75 -20.59 6.47
CA VAL A 195 -0.38 -21.48 6.82
C VAL A 195 -0.84 -21.23 8.25
N GLU A 196 0.09 -20.98 9.17
CA GLU A 196 -0.17 -20.75 10.59
C GLU A 196 -0.64 -19.32 10.86
N LEU A 197 0.13 -18.33 10.38
CA LEU A 197 -0.13 -16.93 10.66
C LEU A 197 -1.25 -16.34 9.78
N LYS A 198 -1.58 -17.00 8.67
CA LYS A 198 -2.59 -16.53 7.68
C LYS A 198 -2.31 -15.11 7.20
N VAL A 199 -1.03 -14.82 6.96
CA VAL A 199 -0.56 -13.55 6.40
C VAL A 199 0.52 -13.84 5.35
N PRO A 200 0.66 -12.99 4.34
CA PRO A 200 1.79 -13.06 3.43
C PRO A 200 3.11 -12.86 4.19
N VAL A 201 4.03 -13.78 4.02
CA VAL A 201 5.41 -13.71 4.55
C VAL A 201 6.41 -13.28 3.49
N GLN A 202 6.03 -13.40 2.22
CA GLN A 202 6.75 -12.81 1.10
C GLN A 202 5.77 -12.46 -0.02
N ILE A 203 5.94 -11.27 -0.60
CA ILE A 203 5.27 -10.86 -1.83
C ILE A 203 6.34 -10.34 -2.78
N LYS A 204 6.39 -10.86 -4.00
CA LYS A 204 7.22 -10.34 -5.08
C LYS A 204 6.32 -9.91 -6.23
N SER A 205 6.42 -8.65 -6.63
CA SER A 205 5.66 -8.10 -7.77
C SER A 205 6.65 -7.54 -8.78
N THR A 206 6.55 -7.95 -10.03
CA THR A 206 7.39 -7.48 -11.13
C THR A 206 6.49 -6.93 -12.23
N ASP A 207 6.66 -5.65 -12.54
CA ASP A 207 6.00 -4.98 -13.65
C ASP A 207 7.06 -4.24 -14.48
N PRO A 208 7.26 -4.61 -15.76
CA PRO A 208 8.28 -3.98 -16.61
C PRO A 208 8.14 -2.46 -16.74
N ARG A 209 6.95 -1.91 -16.47
CA ARG A 209 6.68 -0.47 -16.55
C ARG A 209 7.13 0.28 -15.30
N PHE A 210 7.15 -0.41 -14.14
CA PHE A 210 7.34 0.22 -12.84
C PHE A 210 8.51 -0.37 -12.04
N GLY A 211 8.98 -1.56 -12.41
CA GLY A 211 10.07 -2.24 -11.70
C GLY A 211 9.61 -3.43 -10.85
N THR A 212 10.41 -3.76 -9.86
CA THR A 212 10.18 -4.90 -8.95
C THR A 212 10.01 -4.41 -7.52
N SER A 213 9.02 -4.95 -6.83
CA SER A 213 8.81 -4.78 -5.39
C SER A 213 8.90 -6.14 -4.71
N VAL A 214 9.64 -6.22 -3.62
CA VAL A 214 9.76 -7.43 -2.79
C VAL A 214 9.46 -7.05 -1.34
N MET A 215 8.37 -7.60 -0.80
CA MET A 215 8.06 -7.53 0.62
C MET A 215 8.46 -8.84 1.28
N ASN A 216 9.15 -8.76 2.42
CA ASN A 216 9.45 -9.88 3.29
C ASN A 216 9.00 -9.58 4.71
N LEU A 217 8.40 -10.57 5.35
CA LEU A 217 8.14 -10.57 6.78
C LEU A 217 9.25 -11.35 7.47
N THR A 218 10.06 -10.68 8.26
CA THR A 218 11.26 -11.24 8.91
C THR A 218 11.20 -11.08 10.42
N SER A 219 12.13 -11.71 11.15
CA SER A 219 12.18 -11.64 12.63
C SER A 219 10.83 -12.03 13.25
N ILE A 220 10.21 -13.07 12.72
CA ILE A 220 8.89 -13.54 13.15
C ILE A 220 9.02 -14.22 14.51
N VAL A 221 8.23 -13.76 15.48
CA VAL A 221 8.09 -14.37 16.81
C VAL A 221 6.61 -14.65 17.03
N THR A 222 6.25 -15.93 17.17
CA THR A 222 4.88 -16.40 17.34
C THR A 222 4.49 -16.45 18.82
N ALA A 223 4.58 -15.33 19.51
CA ALA A 223 4.19 -15.16 20.90
C ALA A 223 3.16 -14.04 21.04
N GLU A 224 2.37 -14.07 22.12
CA GLU A 224 1.42 -13.00 22.43
C GLU A 224 2.17 -11.70 22.71
N PRO A 225 1.93 -10.63 21.94
CA PRO A 225 2.55 -9.33 22.20
C PRO A 225 1.94 -8.66 23.42
N ASP A 226 2.67 -7.70 24.02
CA ASP A 226 2.16 -6.90 25.14
C ASP A 226 0.85 -6.18 24.73
N ALA A 227 -0.17 -6.34 25.54
CA ALA A 227 -1.49 -5.74 25.32
C ALA A 227 -1.46 -4.22 25.25
N ALA A 228 -0.48 -3.57 25.91
CA ALA A 228 -0.29 -2.12 25.89
C ALA A 228 0.05 -1.60 24.48
N LEU A 229 0.57 -2.44 23.60
CA LEU A 229 0.86 -2.07 22.20
C LEU A 229 -0.41 -1.70 21.41
N PHE A 230 -1.56 -2.22 21.80
CA PHE A 230 -2.82 -2.08 21.07
C PHE A 230 -3.75 -1.01 21.67
N VAL A 231 -3.25 -0.22 22.61
CA VAL A 231 -3.99 0.86 23.26
C VAL A 231 -3.35 2.20 22.93
N VAL A 232 -4.17 3.23 22.70
CA VAL A 232 -3.66 4.60 22.59
C VAL A 232 -3.22 5.06 23.99
N PRO A 233 -1.94 5.44 24.18
CA PRO A 233 -1.46 5.86 25.50
C PRO A 233 -2.22 7.07 26.04
N SER A 234 -2.44 7.13 27.35
CA SER A 234 -3.26 8.17 28.02
C SER A 234 -2.71 9.58 27.90
N ASN A 235 -1.43 9.73 27.57
CA ASN A 235 -0.78 11.03 27.35
C ASN A 235 -1.01 11.59 25.93
N TYR A 236 -1.79 10.90 25.09
CA TYR A 236 -2.13 11.39 23.74
C TYR A 236 -3.42 12.21 23.77
N THR A 237 -3.44 13.28 22.99
CA THR A 237 -4.68 13.98 22.65
C THR A 237 -5.38 13.25 21.50
N VAL A 238 -6.53 12.64 21.81
CA VAL A 238 -7.29 11.85 20.84
C VAL A 238 -8.36 12.69 20.17
N THR A 239 -8.36 12.72 18.84
CA THR A 239 -9.40 13.37 18.03
C THR A 239 -10.24 12.29 17.34
N PRO A 240 -11.55 12.22 17.59
CA PRO A 240 -12.44 11.31 16.88
C PRO A 240 -12.63 11.76 15.42
N ARG A 241 -12.72 10.79 14.50
CA ARG A 241 -12.97 11.03 13.08
C ARG A 241 -14.10 10.13 12.58
N THR A 242 -14.95 10.69 11.73
CA THR A 242 -16.04 9.92 11.11
C THR A 242 -15.55 9.28 9.80
N PHE A 243 -15.91 8.04 9.56
CA PHE A 243 -15.62 7.35 8.30
C PHE A 243 -16.39 8.02 7.15
N GLY A 244 -15.70 8.40 6.08
CA GLY A 244 -16.33 9.03 4.91
C GLY A 244 -16.58 10.54 5.02
N GLY A 245 -16.18 11.19 6.11
CA GLY A 245 -16.19 12.64 6.20
C GLY A 245 -15.20 13.29 5.20
N PRO A 246 -15.48 14.53 4.74
CA PRO A 246 -14.60 15.21 3.81
C PRO A 246 -13.19 15.29 4.40
N ARG A 247 -12.18 14.91 3.64
CA ARG A 247 -10.78 15.17 3.97
C ARG A 247 -10.66 16.67 4.16
N GLY A 248 -10.41 17.11 5.42
CA GLY A 248 -10.49 18.48 5.83
C GLY A 248 -9.76 19.44 4.89
N MET A 249 -10.52 20.21 4.14
CA MET A 249 -10.09 21.54 3.75
C MET A 249 -10.09 22.35 5.05
N HIS A 250 -8.91 22.65 5.59
CA HIS A 250 -8.76 23.71 6.55
C HIS A 250 -9.21 25.00 5.87
N ARG A 251 -10.46 25.34 6.07
CA ARG A 251 -10.95 26.67 5.77
C ARG A 251 -10.54 27.52 6.97
N GLU A 252 -9.44 28.24 6.82
CA GLU A 252 -9.04 29.29 7.75
C GLU A 252 -10.21 30.28 7.84
N PRO A 253 -10.72 30.62 9.04
CA PRO A 253 -11.76 31.65 9.14
C PRO A 253 -11.15 32.98 8.72
N ALA A 254 -11.74 33.60 7.69
CA ALA A 254 -11.39 34.96 7.32
C ALA A 254 -11.60 35.88 8.53
N ALA A 255 -10.52 36.53 8.97
CA ALA A 255 -10.56 37.59 9.93
C ALA A 255 -11.41 38.75 9.39
N GLN A 256 -12.41 39.17 10.17
CA GLN A 256 -13.11 40.45 9.98
C GLN A 256 -12.31 41.56 10.60
#